data_a18658cc177ebdee3c9ad9bdb55f8169
#
_entry.id   a18658cc177ebdee3c9ad9bdb55f8169
#
_cell.length_a   1.000
_cell.length_b   1.000
_cell.length_c   1.000
_cell.angle_alpha   90.00
_cell.angle_beta   90.00
_cell.angle_gamma   90.00
#
_symmetry.space_group_name_H-M   'P 1'
#
loop_
_entity.id
_entity.type
_entity.pdbx_description
1 polymer ?
#
loop_
_entity_poly.entity_id
_entity_poly.type
_entity_poly.pdbx_seq_one_letter_code
_entity_poly.pdbx_strand_id
1 'polypeptide(L)'
;CSPDHSADILRSVLNNYPNRILHTKIIRHNNNRGLAAARNTGRIVAQGEYVISCDSDDWVEPNMYESMYKKARQTNADIVICDWMQVYQNSSKRIYVNPPANNMDCIAALLSGRMHGSVCNKLIKRELYTKYNIVNIEGVNYCEDLFVTYKLFYYAHSIAYINQPFYNYRQINSNSYTSSKLS
;
A
#
# COMPACT_ATOMS: atom_id res chain seq x y z
N CYS A 1 0.88 -17.22 6.72
CA CYS A 1 0.20 -18.06 7.72
C CYS A 1 -1.30 -17.80 7.77
N SER A 2 -1.94 -17.71 6.59
CA SER A 2 -3.40 -17.59 6.55
C SER A 2 -4.02 -18.86 7.14
N PRO A 3 -5.03 -18.76 8.02
CA PRO A 3 -5.69 -19.92 8.63
C PRO A 3 -6.70 -20.57 7.68
N ASP A 4 -6.95 -19.97 6.53
CA ASP A 4 -7.93 -20.35 5.52
C ASP A 4 -7.26 -20.85 4.22
N HIS A 5 -8.07 -21.09 3.19
CA HIS A 5 -7.63 -21.56 1.87
C HIS A 5 -7.16 -20.45 0.93
N SER A 6 -6.92 -19.23 1.41
CA SER A 6 -6.51 -18.08 0.56
C SER A 6 -5.32 -18.38 -0.34
N ALA A 7 -4.31 -19.11 0.17
CA ALA A 7 -3.13 -19.45 -0.63
C ALA A 7 -3.45 -20.42 -1.78
N ASP A 8 -4.39 -21.33 -1.58
CA ASP A 8 -4.79 -22.31 -2.60
C ASP A 8 -5.68 -21.66 -3.66
N ILE A 9 -6.58 -20.76 -3.23
CA ILE A 9 -7.39 -19.92 -4.12
C ILE A 9 -6.47 -19.07 -5.00
N LEU A 10 -5.44 -18.41 -4.41
CA LEU A 10 -4.48 -17.61 -5.17
C LEU A 10 -3.77 -18.45 -6.24
N ARG A 11 -3.32 -19.67 -5.92
CA ARG A 11 -2.69 -20.57 -6.90
C ARG A 11 -3.67 -20.96 -8.01
N SER A 12 -4.92 -21.28 -7.65
CA SER A 12 -5.95 -21.62 -8.63
C SER A 12 -6.24 -20.46 -9.59
N VAL A 13 -6.37 -19.24 -9.05
CA VAL A 13 -6.56 -18.05 -9.88
C VAL A 13 -5.34 -17.81 -10.78
N LEU A 14 -4.13 -17.97 -10.27
CA LEU A 14 -2.90 -17.74 -11.02
C LEU A 14 -2.77 -18.69 -12.23
N ASN A 15 -3.32 -19.92 -12.16
CA ASN A 15 -3.35 -20.86 -13.28
C ASN A 15 -4.14 -20.33 -14.50
N ASN A 16 -5.09 -19.42 -14.28
CA ASN A 16 -5.82 -18.75 -15.37
C ASN A 16 -4.99 -17.63 -16.04
N TYR A 17 -3.81 -17.32 -15.48
CA TYR A 17 -2.93 -16.25 -15.97
C TYR A 17 -1.49 -16.74 -16.13
N PRO A 18 -1.22 -17.70 -17.08
CA PRO A 18 0.08 -18.36 -17.19
C PRO A 18 1.25 -17.39 -17.40
N ASN A 19 1.02 -16.29 -18.12
CA ASN A 19 2.03 -15.24 -18.32
C ASN A 19 2.41 -14.49 -17.05
N ARG A 20 1.65 -14.64 -15.96
CA ARG A 20 1.94 -14.00 -14.67
C ARG A 20 2.68 -14.91 -13.71
N ILE A 21 2.71 -16.22 -13.94
CA ILE A 21 3.34 -17.20 -13.04
C ILE A 21 4.81 -16.86 -12.80
N LEU A 22 5.56 -16.57 -13.86
CA LEU A 22 7.00 -16.24 -13.78
C LEU A 22 7.28 -14.93 -13.02
N HIS A 23 6.27 -14.05 -12.91
CA HIS A 23 6.37 -12.76 -12.26
C HIS A 23 5.72 -12.74 -10.86
N THR A 24 5.23 -13.90 -10.40
CA THR A 24 4.54 -14.03 -9.11
C THR A 24 5.38 -14.85 -8.13
N LYS A 25 5.57 -14.31 -6.93
CA LYS A 25 6.21 -15.03 -5.81
C LYS A 25 5.22 -15.16 -4.67
N ILE A 26 4.90 -16.39 -4.28
CA ILE A 26 4.07 -16.67 -3.11
C ILE A 26 5.00 -17.08 -1.97
N ILE A 27 5.04 -16.27 -0.92
CA ILE A 27 5.92 -16.48 0.23
C ILE A 27 5.04 -16.76 1.45
N ARG A 28 5.31 -17.87 2.11
CA ARG A 28 4.62 -18.27 3.34
C ARG A 28 5.58 -18.22 4.52
N HIS A 29 5.19 -17.50 5.57
CA HIS A 29 5.90 -17.55 6.85
C HIS A 29 5.57 -18.85 7.60
N ASN A 30 6.49 -19.39 8.36
CA ASN A 30 6.26 -20.56 9.21
C ASN A 30 5.29 -20.24 10.37
N ASN A 31 5.38 -19.01 10.88
CA ASN A 31 4.52 -18.52 11.94
C ASN A 31 3.89 -17.18 11.54
N ASN A 32 2.74 -16.84 12.15
CA ASN A 32 2.15 -15.51 11.99
C ASN A 32 3.04 -14.47 12.69
N ARG A 33 3.61 -13.54 11.92
CA ARG A 33 4.47 -12.45 12.38
C ARG A 33 3.81 -11.08 12.22
N GLY A 34 2.53 -11.06 11.85
CA GLY A 34 1.75 -9.86 11.63
C GLY A 34 1.99 -9.18 10.27
N LEU A 35 1.22 -8.12 10.04
CA LEU A 35 1.19 -7.38 8.77
C LEU A 35 2.53 -6.71 8.45
N ALA A 36 3.16 -6.09 9.44
CA ALA A 36 4.46 -5.43 9.29
C ALA A 36 5.53 -6.38 8.73
N ALA A 37 5.63 -7.60 9.28
CA ALA A 37 6.57 -8.61 8.81
C ALA A 37 6.25 -9.09 7.40
N ALA A 38 4.96 -9.26 7.07
CA ALA A 38 4.53 -9.66 5.73
C ALA A 38 4.92 -8.60 4.68
N ARG A 39 4.68 -7.32 4.96
CA ARG A 39 5.07 -6.21 4.09
C ARG A 39 6.59 -6.11 3.94
N ASN A 40 7.36 -6.28 5.02
CA ASN A 40 8.83 -6.32 4.96
C ASN A 40 9.31 -7.44 4.03
N THR A 41 8.77 -8.66 4.20
CA THR A 41 9.12 -9.81 3.35
C THR A 41 8.81 -9.55 1.88
N GLY A 42 7.61 -9.01 1.57
CA GLY A 42 7.25 -8.65 0.20
C GLY A 42 8.22 -7.64 -0.43
N ARG A 43 8.61 -6.62 0.33
CA ARG A 43 9.55 -5.59 -0.15
C ARG A 43 10.96 -6.12 -0.39
N ILE A 44 11.46 -7.00 0.47
CA ILE A 44 12.80 -7.60 0.31
C ILE A 44 12.92 -8.35 -1.01
N VAL A 45 11.85 -9.02 -1.44
CA VAL A 45 11.86 -9.81 -2.68
C VAL A 45 11.38 -9.03 -3.91
N ALA A 46 10.88 -7.83 -3.72
CA ALA A 46 10.45 -6.97 -4.83
C ALA A 46 11.64 -6.54 -5.69
N GLN A 47 11.48 -6.63 -7.02
CA GLN A 47 12.51 -6.32 -8.02
C GLN A 47 12.15 -5.11 -8.88
N GLY A 48 10.90 -4.65 -8.82
CA GLY A 48 10.44 -3.50 -9.59
C GLY A 48 11.14 -2.20 -9.21
N GLU A 49 11.15 -1.25 -10.12
CA GLU A 49 11.64 0.13 -9.88
C GLU A 49 10.79 0.82 -8.80
N TYR A 50 9.49 0.56 -8.81
CA TYR A 50 8.53 1.04 -7.82
C TYR A 50 7.87 -0.12 -7.09
N VAL A 51 7.36 0.17 -5.90
CA VAL A 51 6.61 -0.75 -5.04
C VAL A 51 5.28 -0.10 -4.66
N ILE A 52 4.22 -0.89 -4.65
CA ILE A 52 2.91 -0.53 -4.11
C ILE A 52 2.36 -1.70 -3.31
N SER A 53 1.67 -1.43 -2.22
CA SER A 53 1.01 -2.45 -1.40
C SER A 53 -0.47 -2.52 -1.75
N CYS A 54 -1.04 -3.72 -1.69
CA CYS A 54 -2.48 -3.94 -1.74
C CYS A 54 -2.83 -4.92 -0.62
N ASP A 55 -3.75 -4.54 0.24
CA ASP A 55 -4.23 -5.41 1.32
C ASP A 55 -5.15 -6.49 0.75
N SER A 56 -5.17 -7.67 1.35
CA SER A 56 -5.80 -8.87 0.77
C SER A 56 -7.34 -8.83 0.76
N ASP A 57 -7.93 -7.94 1.53
CA ASP A 57 -9.38 -7.70 1.60
C ASP A 57 -9.85 -6.51 0.77
N ASP A 58 -8.92 -5.84 0.09
CA ASP A 58 -9.17 -4.67 -0.76
C ASP A 58 -9.01 -5.02 -2.25
N TRP A 59 -9.32 -4.06 -3.13
CA TRP A 59 -9.06 -4.19 -4.56
C TRP A 59 -8.71 -2.85 -5.21
N VAL A 60 -8.18 -2.92 -6.41
CA VAL A 60 -7.74 -1.74 -7.19
C VAL A 60 -8.45 -1.66 -8.53
N GLU A 61 -8.58 -0.46 -9.07
CA GLU A 61 -9.05 -0.28 -10.44
C GLU A 61 -8.05 -0.88 -11.45
N PRO A 62 -8.51 -1.51 -12.54
CA PRO A 62 -7.66 -2.22 -13.49
C PRO A 62 -6.50 -1.40 -14.06
N ASN A 63 -6.67 -0.09 -14.18
CA ASN A 63 -5.69 0.83 -14.74
C ASN A 63 -4.83 1.56 -13.69
N MET A 64 -4.98 1.24 -12.40
CA MET A 64 -4.25 1.92 -11.31
C MET A 64 -2.74 1.87 -11.52
N TYR A 65 -2.19 0.68 -11.64
CA TYR A 65 -0.73 0.49 -11.67
C TYR A 65 -0.11 1.15 -12.91
N GLU A 66 -0.74 0.99 -14.06
CA GLU A 66 -0.29 1.62 -15.30
C GLU A 66 -0.31 3.15 -15.20
N SER A 67 -1.42 3.71 -14.70
CA SER A 67 -1.60 5.17 -14.59
C SER A 67 -0.60 5.77 -13.60
N MET A 68 -0.42 5.14 -12.45
CA MET A 68 0.53 5.61 -11.43
C MET A 68 1.98 5.49 -11.93
N TYR A 69 2.34 4.42 -12.61
CA TYR A 69 3.67 4.25 -13.17
C TYR A 69 3.94 5.25 -14.30
N LYS A 70 3.00 5.47 -15.22
CA LYS A 70 3.12 6.52 -16.25
C LYS A 70 3.35 7.89 -15.61
N LYS A 71 2.58 8.23 -14.57
CA LYS A 71 2.76 9.49 -13.84
C LYS A 71 4.14 9.58 -13.21
N ALA A 72 4.60 8.51 -12.53
CA ALA A 72 5.92 8.45 -11.92
C ALA A 72 7.03 8.72 -12.96
N ARG A 73 6.94 8.08 -14.13
CA ARG A 73 7.92 8.26 -15.22
C ARG A 73 7.90 9.65 -15.82
N GLN A 74 6.71 10.22 -16.03
CA GLN A 74 6.54 11.57 -16.60
C GLN A 74 7.08 12.67 -15.70
N THR A 75 6.95 12.50 -14.38
CA THR A 75 7.33 13.53 -13.39
C THR A 75 8.63 13.20 -12.66
N ASN A 76 9.23 12.04 -12.92
CA ASN A 76 10.36 11.50 -12.17
C ASN A 76 10.07 11.50 -10.64
N ALA A 77 8.83 11.17 -10.26
CA ALA A 77 8.41 11.23 -8.88
C ALA A 77 8.96 10.04 -8.07
N ASP A 78 9.39 10.32 -6.86
CA ASP A 78 9.76 9.31 -5.88
C ASP A 78 8.52 8.63 -5.26
N ILE A 79 7.43 9.40 -5.15
CA ILE A 79 6.14 8.92 -4.63
C ILE A 79 5.01 9.45 -5.51
N VAL A 80 4.14 8.56 -5.99
CA VAL A 80 2.89 8.93 -6.64
C VAL A 80 1.73 8.55 -5.75
N ILE A 81 0.81 9.47 -5.50
CA ILE A 81 -0.34 9.30 -4.61
C ILE A 81 -1.61 9.33 -5.45
N CYS A 82 -2.58 8.48 -5.16
CA CYS A 82 -3.92 8.55 -5.72
C CYS A 82 -4.98 8.67 -4.61
N ASP A 83 -6.18 9.04 -5.00
CA ASP A 83 -7.35 8.98 -4.13
C ASP A 83 -7.78 7.52 -3.92
N TRP A 84 -8.72 7.33 -3.02
CA TRP A 84 -9.27 6.04 -2.70
C TRP A 84 -10.78 6.10 -2.43
N MET A 85 -11.43 4.95 -2.52
CA MET A 85 -12.82 4.77 -2.15
C MET A 85 -12.90 4.04 -0.82
N GLN A 86 -13.68 4.52 0.12
CA GLN A 86 -14.19 3.73 1.23
C GLN A 86 -15.45 3.02 0.78
N VAL A 87 -15.46 1.68 0.80
CA VAL A 87 -16.56 0.87 0.31
C VAL A 87 -17.26 0.19 1.46
N TYR A 88 -18.50 0.57 1.69
CA TYR A 88 -19.41 0.02 2.68
C TYR A 88 -20.40 -0.95 2.02
N GLN A 89 -21.23 -1.63 2.80
CA GLN A 89 -22.18 -2.62 2.29
C GLN A 89 -23.16 -2.05 1.22
N ASN A 90 -23.66 -0.82 1.43
CA ASN A 90 -24.67 -0.22 0.57
C ASN A 90 -24.27 1.17 0.05
N SER A 91 -23.03 1.57 0.21
CA SER A 91 -22.55 2.89 -0.21
C SER A 91 -21.05 2.90 -0.42
N SER A 92 -20.58 3.92 -1.11
CA SER A 92 -19.14 4.20 -1.20
C SER A 92 -18.89 5.70 -1.09
N LYS A 93 -17.72 6.06 -0.56
CA LYS A 93 -17.32 7.45 -0.39
C LYS A 93 -15.91 7.64 -0.92
N ARG A 94 -15.73 8.57 -1.85
CA ARG A 94 -14.40 8.99 -2.31
C ARG A 94 -13.70 9.82 -1.25
N ILE A 95 -12.46 9.49 -0.99
CA ILE A 95 -11.55 10.24 -0.13
C ILE A 95 -10.53 10.95 -1.02
N TYR A 96 -10.60 12.25 -1.06
CA TYR A 96 -9.68 13.12 -1.77
C TYR A 96 -8.44 13.32 -0.91
N VAL A 97 -7.27 12.89 -1.40
CA VAL A 97 -6.02 13.03 -0.64
C VAL A 97 -5.46 14.44 -0.74
N ASN A 98 -5.50 15.04 -1.94
CA ASN A 98 -4.99 16.37 -2.20
C ASN A 98 -3.67 16.67 -1.45
N PRO A 99 -2.60 15.89 -1.70
CA PRO A 99 -1.36 16.02 -0.96
C PRO A 99 -0.74 17.39 -1.21
N PRO A 100 -0.08 17.99 -0.22
CA PRO A 100 0.77 19.17 -0.43
C PRO A 100 1.85 18.91 -1.49
N ALA A 101 2.32 20.00 -2.12
CA ALA A 101 3.28 19.91 -3.22
C ALA A 101 4.70 19.49 -2.79
N ASN A 102 5.06 19.72 -1.54
CA ASN A 102 6.37 19.37 -1.01
C ASN A 102 6.31 18.34 0.13
N ASN A 103 7.42 17.67 0.35
CA ASN A 103 7.54 16.60 1.31
C ASN A 103 7.35 17.03 2.77
N MET A 104 7.86 18.18 3.16
CA MET A 104 7.74 18.68 4.54
C MET A 104 6.29 19.02 4.91
N ASP A 105 5.55 19.61 3.99
CA ASP A 105 4.12 19.88 4.19
C ASP A 105 3.30 18.59 4.18
N CYS A 106 3.70 17.56 3.42
CA CYS A 106 3.12 16.21 3.52
C CYS A 106 3.33 15.61 4.91
N ILE A 107 4.52 15.76 5.49
CA ILE A 107 4.81 15.33 6.86
C ILE A 107 3.93 16.09 7.86
N ALA A 108 3.82 17.41 7.74
CA ALA A 108 2.95 18.22 8.59
C ALA A 108 1.47 17.80 8.46
N ALA A 109 1.02 17.45 7.25
CA ALA A 109 -0.32 16.94 6.99
C ALA A 109 -0.55 15.56 7.63
N LEU A 110 0.45 14.67 7.59
CA LEU A 110 0.39 13.38 8.29
C LEU A 110 0.28 13.56 9.80
N LEU A 111 1.17 14.35 10.40
CA LEU A 111 1.22 14.55 11.85
C LEU A 111 -0.02 15.27 12.40
N SER A 112 -0.65 16.13 11.61
CA SER A 112 -1.89 16.80 11.96
C SER A 112 -3.17 15.99 11.65
N GLY A 113 -3.04 14.77 11.13
CA GLY A 113 -4.18 13.92 10.73
C GLY A 113 -4.94 14.40 9.48
N ARG A 114 -4.44 15.41 8.77
CA ARG A 114 -5.05 15.91 7.52
C ARG A 114 -4.80 14.98 6.33
N MET A 115 -3.77 14.12 6.41
CA MET A 115 -3.47 13.11 5.41
C MET A 115 -3.28 11.75 6.06
N HIS A 116 -3.81 10.70 5.44
CA HIS A 116 -3.72 9.33 5.94
C HIS A 116 -2.35 8.72 5.64
N GLY A 117 -1.81 7.98 6.63
CA GLY A 117 -0.48 7.35 6.55
C GLY A 117 -0.42 6.04 5.76
N SER A 118 -1.53 5.56 5.18
CA SER A 118 -1.56 4.29 4.44
C SER A 118 -0.58 4.27 3.27
N VAL A 119 0.00 3.11 2.98
CA VAL A 119 0.90 2.89 1.82
C VAL A 119 0.17 2.33 0.60
N CYS A 120 -1.08 1.88 0.74
CA CYS A 120 -1.81 1.18 -0.31
C CYS A 120 -2.21 2.06 -1.50
N ASN A 121 -2.36 3.36 -1.31
CA ASN A 121 -2.64 4.34 -2.37
C ASN A 121 -1.39 5.10 -2.84
N LYS A 122 -0.19 4.57 -2.54
CA LYS A 122 1.09 5.22 -2.86
C LYS A 122 1.99 4.26 -3.65
N LEU A 123 2.33 4.64 -4.87
CA LEU A 123 3.38 4.01 -5.66
C LEU A 123 4.71 4.67 -5.27
N ILE A 124 5.63 3.88 -4.74
CA ILE A 124 6.84 4.37 -4.05
C ILE A 124 8.07 3.83 -4.75
N LYS A 125 9.02 4.69 -5.07
CA LYS A 125 10.30 4.29 -5.65
C LYS A 125 11.02 3.34 -4.69
N ARG A 126 11.31 2.12 -5.13
CA ARG A 126 11.88 1.07 -4.28
C ARG A 126 13.21 1.49 -3.63
N GLU A 127 13.98 2.32 -4.33
CA GLU A 127 15.24 2.86 -3.83
C GLU A 127 15.10 3.60 -2.49
N LEU A 128 13.99 4.29 -2.21
CA LEU A 128 13.77 4.94 -0.92
C LEU A 128 13.84 3.93 0.23
N TYR A 129 13.21 2.76 0.06
CA TYR A 129 13.25 1.71 1.08
C TYR A 129 14.65 1.14 1.30
N THR A 130 15.38 0.88 0.21
CA THR A 130 16.70 0.22 0.29
C THR A 130 17.79 1.17 0.74
N LYS A 131 17.84 2.40 0.19
CA LYS A 131 18.88 3.39 0.49
C LYS A 131 18.81 3.89 1.94
N TYR A 132 17.60 4.08 2.46
CA TYR A 132 17.39 4.64 3.80
C TYR A 132 16.95 3.60 4.85
N ASN A 133 17.03 2.32 4.49
CA ASN A 133 16.65 1.20 5.37
C ASN A 133 15.27 1.40 6.03
N ILE A 134 14.27 1.80 5.21
CA ILE A 134 12.91 2.03 5.70
C ILE A 134 12.18 0.69 5.80
N VAL A 135 11.85 0.29 7.01
CA VAL A 135 11.17 -0.98 7.32
C VAL A 135 9.97 -0.73 8.23
N ASN A 136 8.95 -1.58 8.12
CA ASN A 136 7.88 -1.62 9.12
C ASN A 136 8.40 -2.23 10.42
N ILE A 137 7.97 -1.69 11.55
CA ILE A 137 8.37 -2.18 12.89
C ILE A 137 7.49 -3.41 13.19
N GLU A 138 8.13 -4.58 13.28
CA GLU A 138 7.42 -5.82 13.63
C GLU A 138 6.84 -5.73 15.04
N GLY A 139 5.64 -6.30 15.24
CA GLY A 139 4.91 -6.21 16.50
C GLY A 139 4.04 -4.96 16.65
N VAL A 140 4.21 -3.95 15.79
CA VAL A 140 3.28 -2.82 15.71
C VAL A 140 2.16 -3.18 14.73
N ASN A 141 0.94 -3.35 15.24
CA ASN A 141 -0.21 -3.82 14.46
C ASN A 141 -1.24 -2.70 14.16
N TYR A 142 -0.98 -1.49 14.64
CA TYR A 142 -1.83 -0.33 14.41
C TYR A 142 -0.98 0.89 14.08
N CYS A 143 -1.37 1.64 13.05
CA CYS A 143 -0.60 2.77 12.54
C CYS A 143 0.83 2.42 12.09
N GLU A 144 1.14 1.15 11.78
CA GLU A 144 2.45 0.69 11.33
C GLU A 144 2.89 1.40 10.04
N ASP A 145 1.91 1.78 9.20
CA ASP A 145 2.15 2.51 7.96
C ASP A 145 2.58 3.97 8.19
N LEU A 146 2.11 4.58 9.27
CA LEU A 146 2.42 5.99 9.58
C LEU A 146 3.93 6.21 9.73
N PHE A 147 4.63 5.30 10.44
CA PHE A 147 6.08 5.38 10.62
C PHE A 147 6.85 5.24 9.30
N VAL A 148 6.38 4.35 8.44
CA VAL A 148 6.98 4.13 7.12
C VAL A 148 6.73 5.33 6.23
N THR A 149 5.47 5.80 6.16
CA THR A 149 5.07 6.92 5.30
C THR A 149 5.75 8.22 5.71
N TYR A 150 5.90 8.46 7.02
CA TYR A 150 6.68 9.60 7.53
C TYR A 150 8.11 9.59 6.98
N LYS A 151 8.84 8.45 7.11
CA LYS A 151 10.21 8.33 6.61
C LYS A 151 10.28 8.45 5.08
N LEU A 152 9.31 7.87 4.37
CA LEU A 152 9.24 7.97 2.93
C LEU A 152 9.11 9.42 2.47
N PHE A 153 8.22 10.21 3.08
CA PHE A 153 8.12 11.64 2.76
C PHE A 153 9.37 12.42 3.17
N TYR A 154 10.00 12.07 4.29
CA TYR A 154 11.21 12.75 4.72
C TYR A 154 12.36 12.62 3.72
N TYR A 155 12.50 11.45 3.10
CA TYR A 155 13.58 11.17 2.15
C TYR A 155 13.18 11.37 0.68
N ALA A 156 11.91 11.53 0.36
CA ALA A 156 11.45 11.80 -0.99
C ALA A 156 11.83 13.22 -1.42
N HIS A 157 12.28 13.36 -2.66
CA HIS A 157 12.57 14.66 -3.27
C HIS A 157 11.42 15.14 -4.15
N SER A 158 10.58 14.22 -4.64
CA SER A 158 9.51 14.55 -5.58
C SER A 158 8.25 13.71 -5.30
N ILE A 159 7.11 14.40 -5.25
CA ILE A 159 5.81 13.81 -5.01
C ILE A 159 4.88 14.20 -6.15
N ALA A 160 4.16 13.25 -6.71
CA ALA A 160 3.13 13.49 -7.71
C ALA A 160 1.78 12.98 -7.23
N TYR A 161 0.73 13.55 -7.78
CA TYR A 161 -0.64 13.19 -7.42
C TYR A 161 -1.48 12.91 -8.67
N ILE A 162 -2.34 11.92 -8.57
CA ILE A 162 -3.38 11.62 -9.53
C ILE A 162 -4.73 11.74 -8.83
N ASN A 163 -5.53 12.67 -9.26
CA ASN A 163 -6.90 12.87 -8.78
C ASN A 163 -7.84 11.82 -9.36
N GLN A 164 -7.62 10.55 -8.99
CA GLN A 164 -8.43 9.39 -9.36
C GLN A 164 -8.52 8.41 -8.19
N PRO A 165 -9.70 7.88 -7.85
CA PRO A 165 -9.90 6.95 -6.76
C PRO A 165 -9.61 5.51 -7.22
N PHE A 166 -8.33 5.18 -7.35
CA PHE A 166 -7.91 3.89 -7.89
C PHE A 166 -7.91 2.75 -6.87
N TYR A 167 -7.86 3.05 -5.59
CA TYR A 167 -7.84 2.05 -4.53
C TYR A 167 -9.19 1.95 -3.84
N ASN A 168 -9.71 0.74 -3.66
CA ASN A 168 -10.99 0.48 -3.03
C ASN A 168 -10.77 -0.20 -1.67
N TYR A 169 -10.96 0.57 -0.60
CA TYR A 169 -10.79 0.15 0.78
C TYR A 169 -12.10 -0.40 1.33
N ARG A 170 -12.11 -1.70 1.65
CA ARG A 170 -13.30 -2.39 2.15
C ARG A 170 -13.56 -2.09 3.62
N GLN A 171 -14.74 -1.59 3.95
CA GLN A 171 -15.17 -1.25 5.32
C GLN A 171 -16.14 -2.27 5.94
N ILE A 172 -16.30 -3.45 5.31
CA ILE A 172 -17.31 -4.46 5.72
C ILE A 172 -16.67 -5.58 6.57
N ASN A 173 -15.36 -5.57 6.75
CA ASN A 173 -14.63 -6.62 7.44
C ASN A 173 -14.70 -6.42 8.96
N SER A 174 -15.57 -7.20 9.65
CA SER A 174 -15.69 -7.18 11.11
C SER A 174 -14.43 -7.66 11.85
N ASN A 175 -13.53 -8.37 11.16
CA ASN A 175 -12.25 -8.86 11.70
C ASN A 175 -11.08 -7.93 11.38
N SER A 176 -11.33 -6.75 10.82
CA SER A 176 -10.30 -5.76 10.55
C SER A 176 -9.67 -5.24 11.85
N TYR A 177 -8.35 -5.01 11.84
CA TYR A 177 -7.66 -4.36 12.97
C TYR A 177 -8.24 -2.98 13.31
N THR A 178 -8.83 -2.30 12.35
CA THR A 178 -9.48 -0.99 12.54
C THR A 178 -10.87 -1.09 13.15
N SER A 179 -11.52 -2.25 13.09
CA SER A 179 -12.85 -2.49 13.68
C SER A 179 -12.79 -2.98 15.13
N SER A 180 -11.66 -3.52 15.58
CA SER A 180 -11.45 -3.86 16.99
C SER A 180 -11.38 -2.54 17.78
N LYS A 181 -12.45 -2.26 18.52
CA LYS A 181 -12.46 -1.14 19.46
C LYS A 181 -11.22 -1.25 20.34
N LEU A 182 -10.44 -0.19 20.40
CA LEU A 182 -9.46 0.02 21.44
C LEU A 182 -10.22 -0.03 22.77
N SER A 183 -10.21 -1.19 23.43
CA SER A 183 -10.67 -1.36 24.80
C SER A 183 -9.57 -0.94 25.75
#